data_c72ad490e27bc121bce9a226d5c3c358
#
_entry.id   c72ad490e27bc121bce9a226d5c3c358
#
_cell.length_a   1.000
_cell.length_b   1.000
_cell.length_c   1.000
_cell.angle_alpha   90.00
_cell.angle_beta   90.00
_cell.angle_gamma   90.00
#
_symmetry.space_group_name_H-M   'P 1'
#
loop_
_entity.id
_entity.type
_entity.pdbx_description
1 polymer ?
#
loop_
_entity_poly.entity_id
_entity_poly.type
_entity_poly.pdbx_seq_one_letter_code
_entity_poly.pdbx_strand_id
1 'polypeptide(L)'
;MSADPTTRRLLSFDLLDDTEHDELDEWANRAALLEPAPAGVSIPTLFAEQVARAPEAVAIRYAGRSLTYAELDVTSNRLAHLLAAGGAGPGECVALLFGRCAEAIVAMLAVLKTGAAYVPIDPAHSVARMDFVLKDAAPVAVITTADMHSRFEGRDVWVIDIDDEVIEAQSRTPLAVPAAENMAYVIYTSGTTGVPKGVAIAHQNVTWLVGSLDAGLPPGPVWTQCHSPAFDFSVWEIWGALLSGRRLLVVPEDVAAHPEELHTLLVDEQVSVLTQTPSAVAMLATEQLESMTLVVAGEACPPELVERWAAPGRTMIDAYGPTEATVCASMSTPLRPGRAVVPVGSPIEGAATFVLDPWL
;
A
#
# COMPACT_ATOMS: atom_id res chain seq x y z
N MET A 1 -43.65 -29.66 9.53
CA MET A 1 -43.26 -30.16 8.20
C MET A 1 -41.92 -30.86 8.41
N SER A 2 -41.92 -32.19 8.36
CA SER A 2 -40.73 -33.02 8.56
C SER A 2 -39.84 -32.89 7.32
N ALA A 3 -38.60 -32.41 7.51
CA ALA A 3 -37.60 -32.39 6.43
C ALA A 3 -37.30 -33.83 6.03
N ASP A 4 -37.42 -34.13 4.73
CA ASP A 4 -37.13 -35.44 4.14
C ASP A 4 -35.65 -35.81 4.45
N PRO A 5 -35.37 -36.90 5.17
CA PRO A 5 -34.03 -37.31 5.52
C PRO A 5 -33.17 -37.82 4.35
N THR A 6 -33.74 -37.85 3.12
CA THR A 6 -33.06 -38.40 1.93
C THR A 6 -32.30 -37.33 1.11
N THR A 7 -32.48 -36.05 1.40
CA THR A 7 -31.71 -34.96 0.77
C THR A 7 -30.55 -34.49 1.68
N ARG A 8 -29.61 -35.38 2.04
CA ARG A 8 -28.31 -34.95 2.51
C ARG A 8 -27.57 -34.32 1.34
N ARG A 9 -27.19 -33.04 1.48
CA ARG A 9 -26.36 -32.35 0.49
C ARG A 9 -25.03 -33.11 0.40
N LEU A 10 -24.49 -33.33 -0.82
CA LEU A 10 -23.17 -33.93 -1.04
C LEU A 10 -22.08 -33.26 -0.19
N LEU A 11 -22.21 -31.93 0.03
CA LEU A 11 -21.36 -31.11 0.87
C LEU A 11 -21.43 -31.42 2.39
N SER A 12 -22.36 -32.27 2.85
CA SER A 12 -22.40 -32.73 4.25
C SER A 12 -21.58 -34.00 4.52
N PHE A 13 -20.92 -34.53 3.49
CA PHE A 13 -19.99 -35.64 3.64
C PHE A 13 -18.59 -35.07 3.67
N ASP A 14 -17.92 -35.24 4.80
CA ASP A 14 -16.49 -35.03 4.88
C ASP A 14 -15.82 -36.15 4.07
N LEU A 15 -15.16 -35.76 2.97
CA LEU A 15 -14.46 -36.68 2.07
C LEU A 15 -12.96 -36.74 2.36
N LEU A 16 -12.49 -35.87 3.25
CA LEU A 16 -11.08 -35.80 3.66
C LEU A 16 -10.86 -36.63 4.90
N ASP A 17 -9.72 -37.25 5.00
CA ASP A 17 -9.27 -37.87 6.25
C ASP A 17 -8.59 -36.85 7.19
N ASP A 18 -8.29 -37.27 8.42
CA ASP A 18 -7.71 -36.39 9.43
C ASP A 18 -6.34 -35.80 8.97
N THR A 19 -5.57 -36.56 8.21
CA THR A 19 -4.26 -36.12 7.69
C THR A 19 -4.41 -35.04 6.63
N GLU A 20 -5.39 -35.21 5.72
CA GLU A 20 -5.71 -34.20 4.69
C GLU A 20 -6.26 -32.92 5.31
N HIS A 21 -7.03 -33.02 6.39
CA HIS A 21 -7.48 -31.85 7.16
C HIS A 21 -6.31 -31.13 7.82
N ASP A 22 -5.39 -31.86 8.45
CA ASP A 22 -4.20 -31.29 9.08
C ASP A 22 -3.31 -30.58 8.05
N GLU A 23 -3.11 -31.17 6.86
CA GLU A 23 -2.37 -30.53 5.75
C GLU A 23 -3.05 -29.24 5.25
N LEU A 24 -4.38 -29.25 5.10
CA LEU A 24 -5.13 -28.05 4.71
C LEU A 24 -5.04 -26.95 5.77
N ASP A 25 -5.07 -27.30 7.06
CA ASP A 25 -4.95 -26.35 8.15
C ASP A 25 -3.54 -25.72 8.20
N GLU A 26 -2.50 -26.51 7.91
CA GLU A 26 -1.12 -26.02 7.78
C GLU A 26 -0.98 -25.08 6.58
N TRP A 27 -1.45 -25.50 5.40
CA TRP A 27 -1.37 -24.66 4.19
C TRP A 27 -2.18 -23.36 4.29
N ALA A 28 -3.30 -23.43 5.01
CA ALA A 28 -4.17 -22.28 5.28
C ALA A 28 -3.63 -21.37 6.38
N ASN A 29 -2.58 -21.77 7.09
CA ASN A 29 -2.03 -21.07 8.27
C ASN A 29 -3.08 -20.80 9.36
N ARG A 30 -3.99 -21.78 9.62
CA ARG A 30 -5.08 -21.60 10.60
C ARG A 30 -4.58 -21.36 12.02
N ALA A 31 -3.39 -21.80 12.35
CA ALA A 31 -2.76 -21.57 13.66
C ALA A 31 -2.65 -20.07 13.97
N ALA A 32 -2.44 -19.22 12.96
CA ALA A 32 -2.36 -17.77 13.13
C ALA A 32 -3.62 -17.14 13.77
N LEU A 33 -4.78 -17.77 13.64
CA LEU A 33 -6.03 -17.30 14.26
C LEU A 33 -6.08 -17.52 15.77
N LEU A 34 -5.25 -18.41 16.29
CA LEU A 34 -5.18 -18.76 17.71
C LEU A 34 -4.07 -18.01 18.44
N GLU A 35 -3.16 -17.39 17.70
CA GLU A 35 -2.07 -16.61 18.26
C GLU A 35 -2.54 -15.20 18.63
N PRO A 36 -2.15 -14.68 19.80
CA PRO A 36 -2.43 -13.29 20.11
C PRO A 36 -1.67 -12.38 19.14
N ALA A 37 -2.35 -11.39 18.58
CA ALA A 37 -1.67 -10.39 17.76
C ALA A 37 -0.53 -9.76 18.56
N PRO A 38 0.68 -9.61 18.00
CA PRO A 38 1.75 -8.87 18.67
C PRO A 38 1.34 -7.44 18.94
N ALA A 39 2.03 -6.79 19.89
CA ALA A 39 1.80 -5.39 20.21
C ALA A 39 1.99 -4.55 18.94
N GLY A 40 0.95 -3.86 18.54
CA GLY A 40 0.98 -3.02 17.36
C GLY A 40 1.91 -1.81 17.53
N VAL A 41 2.52 -1.37 16.45
CA VAL A 41 3.35 -0.16 16.38
C VAL A 41 2.76 0.75 15.29
N SER A 42 2.79 2.07 15.51
CA SER A 42 2.29 3.01 14.50
C SER A 42 3.35 3.29 13.41
N ILE A 43 2.89 3.64 12.21
CA ILE A 43 3.76 4.04 11.09
C ILE A 43 4.69 5.19 11.50
N PRO A 44 4.23 6.29 12.15
CA PRO A 44 5.12 7.35 12.61
C PRO A 44 6.21 6.88 13.58
N THR A 45 5.93 5.88 14.42
CA THR A 45 6.94 5.32 15.35
C THR A 45 8.09 4.67 14.57
N LEU A 46 7.77 3.74 13.65
CA LEU A 46 8.81 3.07 12.86
C LEU A 46 9.56 4.03 11.94
N PHE A 47 8.87 5.04 11.41
CA PHE A 47 9.51 6.08 10.61
C PHE A 47 10.51 6.89 11.45
N ALA A 48 10.14 7.29 12.67
CA ALA A 48 11.03 8.03 13.58
C ALA A 48 12.29 7.22 13.95
N GLU A 49 12.19 5.89 14.06
CA GLU A 49 13.35 5.01 14.25
C GLU A 49 14.32 5.08 13.07
N GLN A 50 13.82 5.16 11.82
CA GLN A 50 14.67 5.31 10.65
C GLN A 50 15.32 6.70 10.59
N VAL A 51 14.58 7.77 10.93
CA VAL A 51 15.13 9.12 11.06
C VAL A 51 16.28 9.13 12.08
N ALA A 52 16.09 8.51 13.24
CA ALA A 52 17.14 8.43 14.27
C ALA A 52 18.38 7.62 13.82
N ARG A 53 18.16 6.57 13.00
CA ARG A 53 19.22 5.69 12.52
C ARG A 53 20.07 6.34 11.43
N ALA A 54 19.43 7.01 10.46
CA ALA A 54 20.10 7.52 9.27
C ALA A 54 19.45 8.82 8.75
N PRO A 55 19.52 9.95 9.51
CA PRO A 55 18.81 11.18 9.17
C PRO A 55 19.17 11.74 7.79
N GLU A 56 20.44 11.63 7.40
CA GLU A 56 20.97 12.17 6.13
C GLU A 56 20.79 11.21 4.93
N ALA A 57 20.29 9.99 5.15
CA ALA A 57 20.01 9.09 4.06
C ALA A 57 18.85 9.63 3.21
N VAL A 58 18.92 9.41 1.89
CA VAL A 58 17.84 9.81 0.97
C VAL A 58 16.63 8.90 1.22
N ALA A 59 15.52 9.50 1.64
CA ALA A 59 14.24 8.82 1.84
C ALA A 59 13.44 8.77 0.54
N ILE A 60 13.34 9.89 -0.17
CA ILE A 60 12.53 10.04 -1.39
C ILE A 60 13.38 10.62 -2.52
N ARG A 61 13.19 10.07 -3.73
CA ARG A 61 13.68 10.60 -4.99
C ARG A 61 12.50 10.83 -5.92
N TYR A 62 12.34 12.05 -6.46
CA TYR A 62 11.28 12.42 -7.39
C TYR A 62 11.73 13.50 -8.36
N ALA A 63 11.56 13.31 -9.66
CA ALA A 63 11.85 14.31 -10.71
C ALA A 63 13.21 15.03 -10.54
N GLY A 64 14.27 14.26 -10.28
CA GLY A 64 15.61 14.79 -10.08
C GLY A 64 15.90 15.42 -8.69
N ARG A 65 14.89 15.60 -7.84
CA ARG A 65 15.00 16.11 -6.46
C ARG A 65 15.09 14.96 -5.46
N SER A 66 15.73 15.20 -4.32
CA SER A 66 15.81 14.24 -3.22
C SER A 66 15.40 14.90 -1.92
N LEU A 67 14.76 14.12 -1.04
CA LEU A 67 14.52 14.46 0.37
C LEU A 67 15.20 13.41 1.23
N THR A 68 15.94 13.86 2.24
CA THR A 68 16.48 12.99 3.29
C THR A 68 15.38 12.59 4.27
N TYR A 69 15.64 11.56 5.10
CA TYR A 69 14.75 11.19 6.20
C TYR A 69 14.51 12.35 7.16
N ALA A 70 15.55 13.13 7.50
CA ALA A 70 15.42 14.31 8.37
C ALA A 70 14.58 15.42 7.74
N GLU A 71 14.77 15.71 6.45
CA GLU A 71 13.97 16.71 5.73
C GLU A 71 12.50 16.29 5.64
N LEU A 72 12.22 15.02 5.30
CA LEU A 72 10.87 14.48 5.27
C LEU A 72 10.21 14.54 6.65
N ASP A 73 10.94 14.23 7.72
CA ASP A 73 10.44 14.31 9.09
C ASP A 73 10.07 15.75 9.47
N VAL A 74 10.97 16.70 9.22
CA VAL A 74 10.75 18.12 9.55
C VAL A 74 9.58 18.70 8.77
N THR A 75 9.51 18.44 7.47
CA THR A 75 8.45 18.99 6.62
C THR A 75 7.08 18.42 7.01
N SER A 76 7.01 17.11 7.24
CA SER A 76 5.77 16.49 7.69
C SER A 76 5.38 16.88 9.12
N ASN A 77 6.32 17.15 10.02
CA ASN A 77 6.01 17.67 11.37
C ASN A 77 5.33 19.05 11.29
N ARG A 78 5.87 19.97 10.46
CA ARG A 78 5.27 21.29 10.27
C ARG A 78 3.82 21.21 9.79
N LEU A 79 3.58 20.43 8.75
CA LEU A 79 2.23 20.22 8.21
C LEU A 79 1.32 19.53 9.26
N ALA A 80 1.84 18.57 10.02
CA ALA A 80 1.10 17.91 11.09
C ALA A 80 0.64 18.89 12.18
N HIS A 81 1.46 19.86 12.56
CA HIS A 81 1.05 20.91 13.51
C HIS A 81 -0.07 21.79 12.95
N LEU A 82 -0.02 22.17 11.69
CA LEU A 82 -1.09 22.93 11.05
C LEU A 82 -2.40 22.13 11.04
N LEU A 83 -2.34 20.86 10.65
CA LEU A 83 -3.49 19.96 10.62
C LEU A 83 -4.10 19.74 12.00
N ALA A 84 -3.27 19.49 13.02
CA ALA A 84 -3.73 19.30 14.39
C ALA A 84 -4.41 20.56 14.95
N ALA A 85 -3.86 21.75 14.64
CA ALA A 85 -4.50 23.02 14.99
C ALA A 85 -5.86 23.21 14.29
N GLY A 86 -6.04 22.62 13.11
CA GLY A 86 -7.31 22.59 12.35
C GLY A 86 -8.26 21.45 12.73
N GLY A 87 -7.94 20.65 13.75
CA GLY A 87 -8.80 19.59 14.27
C GLY A 87 -8.52 18.18 13.77
N ALA A 88 -7.47 17.97 12.96
CA ALA A 88 -7.07 16.62 12.56
C ALA A 88 -6.51 15.84 13.77
N GLY A 89 -6.98 14.61 13.96
CA GLY A 89 -6.60 13.75 15.08
C GLY A 89 -7.23 12.36 14.97
N PRO A 90 -7.08 11.52 16.02
CA PRO A 90 -7.65 10.19 16.03
C PRO A 90 -9.17 10.17 15.77
N GLY A 91 -9.61 9.35 14.82
CA GLY A 91 -11.01 9.25 14.40
C GLY A 91 -11.41 10.19 13.27
N GLU A 92 -10.57 11.18 12.94
CA GLU A 92 -10.79 12.12 11.84
C GLU A 92 -10.10 11.65 10.54
N CYS A 93 -10.57 12.20 9.41
CA CYS A 93 -9.98 11.97 8.10
C CYS A 93 -9.47 13.27 7.48
N VAL A 94 -8.38 13.19 6.71
CA VAL A 94 -7.88 14.27 5.85
C VAL A 94 -7.78 13.74 4.43
N ALA A 95 -8.46 14.39 3.49
CA ALA A 95 -8.39 14.01 2.09
C ALA A 95 -7.12 14.54 1.42
N LEU A 96 -6.58 13.77 0.49
CA LEU A 96 -5.36 14.09 -0.26
C LEU A 96 -5.69 14.03 -1.75
N LEU A 97 -5.64 15.15 -2.45
CA LEU A 97 -5.80 15.20 -3.91
C LEU A 97 -4.45 15.45 -4.56
N PHE A 98 -3.75 14.37 -4.88
CA PHE A 98 -2.43 14.41 -5.52
C PHE A 98 -2.32 13.29 -6.55
N GLY A 99 -1.55 13.58 -7.62
CA GLY A 99 -0.88 12.53 -8.39
C GLY A 99 0.32 11.96 -7.61
N ARG A 100 1.13 11.14 -8.27
CA ARG A 100 2.39 10.66 -7.67
C ARG A 100 3.42 11.77 -7.61
N CYS A 101 3.76 12.19 -6.42
CA CYS A 101 4.79 13.20 -6.15
C CYS A 101 5.34 13.06 -4.72
N ALA A 102 6.44 13.71 -4.42
CA ALA A 102 7.04 13.70 -3.09
C ALA A 102 6.13 14.39 -2.05
N GLU A 103 5.44 15.43 -2.46
CA GLU A 103 4.53 16.23 -1.66
C GLU A 103 3.34 15.38 -1.15
N ALA A 104 2.84 14.44 -1.95
CA ALA A 104 1.80 13.49 -1.52
C ALA A 104 2.26 12.65 -0.32
N ILE A 105 3.52 12.21 -0.32
CA ILE A 105 4.09 11.39 0.76
C ILE A 105 4.32 12.23 2.01
N VAL A 106 4.78 13.47 1.85
CA VAL A 106 4.86 14.45 2.96
C VAL A 106 3.49 14.64 3.61
N ALA A 107 2.44 14.82 2.79
CA ALA A 107 1.07 14.99 3.26
C ALA A 107 0.56 13.75 3.98
N MET A 108 0.76 12.53 3.42
CA MET A 108 0.40 11.28 4.07
C MET A 108 1.06 11.15 5.45
N LEU A 109 2.36 11.34 5.53
CA LEU A 109 3.09 11.24 6.79
C LEU A 109 2.64 12.28 7.81
N ALA A 110 2.36 13.51 7.36
CA ALA A 110 1.84 14.58 8.22
C ALA A 110 0.49 14.22 8.82
N VAL A 111 -0.44 13.71 8.01
CA VAL A 111 -1.75 13.24 8.49
C VAL A 111 -1.58 12.13 9.51
N LEU A 112 -0.77 11.13 9.21
CA LEU A 112 -0.51 10.01 10.12
C LEU A 112 0.08 10.47 11.46
N LYS A 113 0.94 11.49 11.48
CA LYS A 113 1.52 12.05 12.70
C LYS A 113 0.49 12.74 13.60
N THR A 114 -0.66 13.18 13.07
CA THR A 114 -1.77 13.70 13.90
C THR A 114 -2.60 12.59 14.52
N GLY A 115 -2.49 11.35 14.04
CA GLY A 115 -3.37 10.23 14.37
C GLY A 115 -4.65 10.16 13.53
N ALA A 116 -4.84 11.08 12.56
CA ALA A 116 -5.91 11.03 11.58
C ALA A 116 -5.59 10.03 10.45
N ALA A 117 -6.63 9.59 9.74
CA ALA A 117 -6.50 8.76 8.54
C ALA A 117 -6.40 9.61 7.28
N TYR A 118 -5.47 9.27 6.35
CA TYR A 118 -5.50 9.91 5.05
C TYR A 118 -6.48 9.22 4.09
N VAL A 119 -7.15 10.02 3.26
CA VAL A 119 -8.10 9.56 2.23
C VAL A 119 -7.56 10.02 0.86
N PRO A 120 -6.86 9.17 0.12
CA PRO A 120 -6.29 9.57 -1.15
C PRO A 120 -7.38 9.62 -2.24
N ILE A 121 -7.36 10.69 -3.00
CA ILE A 121 -8.24 10.91 -4.15
C ILE A 121 -7.36 11.07 -5.38
N ASP A 122 -7.57 10.23 -6.40
CA ASP A 122 -6.84 10.33 -7.65
C ASP A 122 -7.37 11.53 -8.47
N PRO A 123 -6.50 12.41 -8.96
CA PRO A 123 -6.91 13.53 -9.82
C PRO A 123 -7.64 13.12 -11.09
N ALA A 124 -7.41 11.90 -11.59
CA ALA A 124 -8.10 11.34 -12.74
C ALA A 124 -9.54 10.92 -12.44
N HIS A 125 -9.94 10.87 -11.18
CA HIS A 125 -11.32 10.56 -10.81
C HIS A 125 -12.29 11.66 -11.29
N SER A 126 -13.49 11.22 -11.70
CA SER A 126 -14.57 12.13 -12.04
C SER A 126 -14.98 12.99 -10.83
N VAL A 127 -15.52 14.19 -11.11
CA VAL A 127 -16.06 15.08 -10.07
C VAL A 127 -17.09 14.35 -9.18
N ALA A 128 -17.98 13.56 -9.79
CA ALA A 128 -18.98 12.81 -9.03
C ALA A 128 -18.35 11.77 -8.08
N ARG A 129 -17.24 11.12 -8.48
CA ARG A 129 -16.50 10.19 -7.60
C ARG A 129 -15.85 10.94 -6.45
N MET A 130 -15.20 12.07 -6.73
CA MET A 130 -14.60 12.93 -5.71
C MET A 130 -15.66 13.44 -4.71
N ASP A 131 -16.81 13.94 -5.20
CA ASP A 131 -17.90 14.42 -4.35
C ASP A 131 -18.45 13.32 -3.45
N PHE A 132 -18.58 12.09 -3.98
CA PHE A 132 -18.97 10.94 -3.19
C PHE A 132 -17.99 10.67 -2.04
N VAL A 133 -16.69 10.60 -2.34
CA VAL A 133 -15.64 10.36 -1.33
C VAL A 133 -15.63 11.45 -0.26
N LEU A 134 -15.68 12.73 -0.66
CA LEU A 134 -15.71 13.84 0.28
C LEU A 134 -16.94 13.82 1.18
N LYS A 135 -18.10 13.46 0.63
CA LYS A 135 -19.35 13.37 1.41
C LYS A 135 -19.34 12.18 2.39
N ASP A 136 -18.81 11.04 1.96
CA ASP A 136 -18.84 9.79 2.74
C ASP A 136 -17.77 9.81 3.84
N ALA A 137 -16.53 10.19 3.50
CA ALA A 137 -15.43 10.29 4.46
C ALA A 137 -15.50 11.54 5.34
N ALA A 138 -16.24 12.58 4.95
CA ALA A 138 -16.40 13.85 5.66
C ALA A 138 -15.08 14.40 6.25
N PRO A 139 -14.01 14.60 5.43
CA PRO A 139 -12.70 14.96 5.94
C PRO A 139 -12.71 16.36 6.56
N VAL A 140 -11.94 16.55 7.65
CA VAL A 140 -11.77 17.85 8.32
C VAL A 140 -10.97 18.84 7.48
N ALA A 141 -10.15 18.34 6.56
CA ALA A 141 -9.37 19.15 5.63
C ALA A 141 -9.10 18.36 4.32
N VAL A 142 -8.73 19.09 3.29
CA VAL A 142 -8.15 18.56 2.05
C VAL A 142 -6.78 19.17 1.85
N ILE A 143 -5.79 18.38 1.52
CA ILE A 143 -4.46 18.86 1.10
C ILE A 143 -4.31 18.61 -0.39
N THR A 144 -3.81 19.60 -1.10
CA THR A 144 -3.61 19.53 -2.55
C THR A 144 -2.52 20.53 -2.99
N THR A 145 -2.33 20.68 -4.29
CA THR A 145 -1.45 21.70 -4.91
C THR A 145 -2.26 22.88 -5.43
N ALA A 146 -1.63 24.04 -5.61
CA ALA A 146 -2.27 25.29 -6.05
C ALA A 146 -3.07 25.12 -7.35
N ASP A 147 -2.55 24.35 -8.31
CA ASP A 147 -3.20 24.09 -9.61
C ASP A 147 -4.50 23.28 -9.50
N MET A 148 -4.64 22.48 -8.44
CA MET A 148 -5.84 21.66 -8.19
C MET A 148 -6.83 22.31 -7.21
N HIS A 149 -6.49 23.43 -6.63
CA HIS A 149 -7.31 24.13 -5.64
C HIS A 149 -8.73 24.45 -6.15
N SER A 150 -8.85 24.83 -7.42
CA SER A 150 -10.13 25.11 -8.07
C SER A 150 -11.11 23.92 -8.08
N ARG A 151 -10.60 22.70 -7.95
CA ARG A 151 -11.44 21.49 -7.84
C ARG A 151 -12.35 21.50 -6.62
N PHE A 152 -12.05 22.32 -5.62
CA PHE A 152 -12.80 22.42 -4.36
C PHE A 152 -13.67 23.68 -4.25
N GLU A 153 -13.70 24.54 -5.27
CA GLU A 153 -14.55 25.72 -5.27
C GLU A 153 -16.03 25.37 -5.02
N GLY A 154 -16.68 26.12 -4.13
CA GLY A 154 -18.08 25.90 -3.76
C GLY A 154 -18.34 24.74 -2.81
N ARG A 155 -17.30 24.06 -2.29
CA ARG A 155 -17.40 23.02 -1.27
C ARG A 155 -17.04 23.59 0.11
N ASP A 156 -17.80 23.16 1.13
CA ASP A 156 -17.57 23.56 2.52
C ASP A 156 -16.54 22.60 3.16
N VAL A 157 -15.28 22.77 2.79
CA VAL A 157 -14.15 22.03 3.33
C VAL A 157 -12.90 22.91 3.38
N TRP A 158 -12.11 22.79 4.42
CA TRP A 158 -10.84 23.51 4.52
C TRP A 158 -9.82 22.93 3.55
N VAL A 159 -9.37 23.74 2.59
CA VAL A 159 -8.39 23.32 1.59
C VAL A 159 -7.05 23.94 1.92
N ILE A 160 -6.01 23.12 1.97
CA ILE A 160 -4.63 23.49 2.27
C ILE A 160 -3.80 23.27 1.01
N ASP A 161 -3.12 24.33 0.57
CA ASP A 161 -2.05 24.20 -0.41
C ASP A 161 -0.80 23.67 0.28
N ILE A 162 -0.21 22.59 -0.27
CA ILE A 162 0.99 21.96 0.30
C ILE A 162 2.20 22.91 0.31
N ASP A 163 2.22 23.91 -0.57
CA ASP A 163 3.29 24.90 -0.69
C ASP A 163 2.98 26.23 0.04
N ASP A 164 1.90 26.27 0.86
CA ASP A 164 1.54 27.47 1.61
C ASP A 164 2.63 27.82 2.65
N GLU A 165 3.11 29.06 2.62
CA GLU A 165 4.13 29.58 3.54
C GLU A 165 3.74 29.43 5.04
N VAL A 166 2.44 29.36 5.36
CA VAL A 166 1.95 29.13 6.72
C VAL A 166 2.48 27.81 7.30
N ILE A 167 2.76 26.81 6.47
CA ILE A 167 3.33 25.51 6.89
C ILE A 167 4.77 25.70 7.37
N GLU A 168 5.56 26.56 6.72
CA GLU A 168 6.94 26.82 7.09
C GLU A 168 7.06 27.48 8.46
N ALA A 169 6.06 28.24 8.87
CA ALA A 169 6.01 28.91 10.17
C ALA A 169 5.68 27.96 11.33
N GLN A 170 5.22 26.72 11.04
CA GLN A 170 4.84 25.76 12.06
C GLN A 170 6.04 25.10 12.76
N SER A 171 5.76 24.49 13.91
CA SER A 171 6.76 23.75 14.70
C SER A 171 7.37 22.59 13.93
N ARG A 172 8.68 22.35 14.09
CA ARG A 172 9.41 21.21 13.54
C ARG A 172 9.44 20.01 14.49
N THR A 173 8.95 20.18 15.72
CA THR A 173 9.00 19.09 16.72
C THR A 173 7.95 18.04 16.41
N PRO A 174 8.20 16.76 16.74
CA PRO A 174 7.17 15.73 16.56
C PRO A 174 5.96 15.98 17.46
N LEU A 175 4.79 15.59 17.00
CA LEU A 175 3.58 15.47 17.81
C LEU A 175 3.63 14.21 18.69
N ALA A 176 2.66 14.07 19.60
CA ALA A 176 2.48 12.82 20.33
C ALA A 176 2.24 11.66 19.37
N VAL A 177 2.88 10.54 19.66
CA VAL A 177 2.78 9.33 18.80
C VAL A 177 1.36 8.78 18.81
N PRO A 178 0.73 8.54 17.65
CA PRO A 178 -0.60 7.93 17.59
C PRO A 178 -0.57 6.46 18.02
N ALA A 179 -1.72 5.98 18.52
CA ALA A 179 -1.90 4.58 18.85
C ALA A 179 -1.85 3.69 17.60
N ALA A 180 -1.40 2.47 17.75
CA ALA A 180 -1.28 1.51 16.65
C ALA A 180 -2.65 1.12 16.05
N GLU A 181 -3.71 1.20 16.84
CA GLU A 181 -5.10 0.92 16.48
C GLU A 181 -5.78 2.09 15.76
N ASN A 182 -5.19 3.30 15.77
CA ASN A 182 -5.75 4.40 15.00
C ASN A 182 -5.76 4.05 13.51
N MET A 183 -6.77 4.53 12.79
CA MET A 183 -6.84 4.37 11.34
C MET A 183 -5.68 5.11 10.67
N ALA A 184 -4.98 4.43 9.78
CA ALA A 184 -3.92 5.01 8.96
C ALA A 184 -4.48 5.60 7.67
N TYR A 185 -5.36 4.88 7.00
CA TYR A 185 -5.94 5.34 5.75
C TYR A 185 -7.35 4.78 5.50
N VAL A 186 -8.06 5.44 4.59
CA VAL A 186 -9.31 4.95 4.00
C VAL A 186 -9.19 4.99 2.48
N ILE A 187 -9.12 3.84 1.84
CA ILE A 187 -9.06 3.72 0.37
C ILE A 187 -10.40 3.23 -0.17
N TYR A 188 -10.92 3.92 -1.20
CA TYR A 188 -12.21 3.62 -1.80
C TYR A 188 -12.10 2.64 -2.96
N THR A 189 -12.68 1.46 -2.81
CA THR A 189 -12.78 0.44 -3.85
C THR A 189 -14.10 0.53 -4.61
N SER A 190 -14.14 -0.04 -5.85
CA SER A 190 -15.38 -0.25 -6.58
C SER A 190 -16.14 -1.41 -5.93
N GLY A 191 -17.10 -1.10 -5.08
CA GLY A 191 -17.91 -2.14 -4.43
C GLY A 191 -18.65 -3.04 -5.45
N THR A 192 -18.86 -4.30 -5.10
CA THR A 192 -19.61 -5.28 -5.91
C THR A 192 -21.03 -4.83 -6.24
N THR A 193 -21.57 -3.86 -5.51
CA THR A 193 -22.89 -3.24 -5.71
C THR A 193 -22.85 -2.01 -6.62
N GLY A 194 -21.67 -1.64 -7.18
CA GLY A 194 -21.48 -0.43 -7.99
C GLY A 194 -21.33 0.87 -7.17
N VAL A 195 -21.63 0.86 -5.89
CA VAL A 195 -21.39 2.00 -4.98
C VAL A 195 -19.98 1.84 -4.39
N PRO A 196 -19.14 2.90 -4.42
CA PRO A 196 -17.82 2.85 -3.81
C PRO A 196 -17.88 2.58 -2.31
N LYS A 197 -16.92 1.82 -1.78
CA LYS A 197 -16.79 1.51 -0.36
C LYS A 197 -15.44 1.96 0.14
N GLY A 198 -15.40 2.71 1.25
CA GLY A 198 -14.19 3.06 1.95
C GLY A 198 -13.71 1.89 2.81
N VAL A 199 -12.49 1.43 2.57
CA VAL A 199 -11.81 0.41 3.38
C VAL A 199 -10.85 1.12 4.32
N ALA A 200 -11.14 1.03 5.63
CA ALA A 200 -10.35 1.66 6.69
C ALA A 200 -9.35 0.66 7.27
N ILE A 201 -8.07 1.04 7.28
CA ILE A 201 -6.97 0.19 7.74
C ILE A 201 -6.21 0.91 8.85
N ALA A 202 -5.89 0.19 9.94
CA ALA A 202 -5.16 0.72 11.07
C ALA A 202 -3.63 0.70 10.84
N HIS A 203 -2.88 1.53 11.59
CA HIS A 203 -1.43 1.56 11.52
C HIS A 203 -0.80 0.19 11.72
N GLN A 204 -1.24 -0.55 12.72
CA GLN A 204 -0.69 -1.87 13.03
C GLN A 204 -0.81 -2.87 11.88
N ASN A 205 -1.85 -2.81 11.06
CA ASN A 205 -1.99 -3.69 9.91
C ASN A 205 -0.88 -3.40 8.87
N VAL A 206 -0.58 -2.11 8.63
CA VAL A 206 0.48 -1.71 7.70
C VAL A 206 1.87 -2.10 8.23
N THR A 207 2.14 -1.82 9.51
CA THR A 207 3.45 -2.15 10.11
C THR A 207 3.68 -3.65 10.21
N TRP A 208 2.62 -4.42 10.45
CA TRP A 208 2.65 -5.87 10.38
C TRP A 208 2.98 -6.36 8.96
N LEU A 209 2.24 -5.86 7.97
CA LEU A 209 2.50 -6.21 6.56
C LEU A 209 3.97 -5.98 6.20
N VAL A 210 4.50 -4.79 6.52
CA VAL A 210 5.90 -4.45 6.23
C VAL A 210 6.86 -5.40 6.93
N GLY A 211 6.65 -5.72 8.20
CA GLY A 211 7.48 -6.65 8.95
C GLY A 211 7.47 -8.07 8.38
N SER A 212 6.28 -8.57 8.03
CA SER A 212 6.10 -9.91 7.45
C SER A 212 6.77 -10.06 6.08
N LEU A 213 6.74 -9.00 5.26
CA LEU A 213 7.25 -9.06 3.89
C LEU A 213 8.74 -8.77 3.79
N ASP A 214 9.30 -7.96 4.69
CA ASP A 214 10.73 -7.64 4.70
C ASP A 214 11.61 -8.88 4.89
N ALA A 215 11.14 -9.86 5.66
CA ALA A 215 11.83 -11.12 5.88
C ALA A 215 11.88 -12.03 4.63
N GLY A 216 10.95 -11.84 3.68
CA GLY A 216 10.83 -12.68 2.46
C GLY A 216 11.44 -12.06 1.20
N LEU A 217 11.78 -10.78 1.21
CA LEU A 217 12.30 -10.08 0.04
C LEU A 217 13.83 -10.01 0.06
N PRO A 218 14.49 -10.15 -1.11
CA PRO A 218 15.91 -9.87 -1.21
C PRO A 218 16.22 -8.45 -0.77
N PRO A 219 17.36 -8.23 -0.08
CA PRO A 219 17.76 -6.90 0.34
C PRO A 219 17.99 -6.01 -0.88
N GLY A 220 17.50 -4.78 -0.84
CA GLY A 220 17.69 -3.83 -1.92
C GLY A 220 17.39 -2.40 -1.47
N PRO A 221 18.27 -1.43 -1.83
CA PRO A 221 18.23 -0.08 -1.28
C PRO A 221 17.18 0.83 -1.94
N VAL A 222 16.63 0.47 -3.11
CA VAL A 222 15.77 1.37 -3.91
C VAL A 222 14.48 0.66 -4.30
N TRP A 223 13.37 1.19 -3.84
CA TRP A 223 12.03 0.75 -4.19
C TRP A 223 11.31 1.79 -5.02
N THR A 224 10.44 1.36 -5.92
CA THR A 224 9.60 2.28 -6.69
C THR A 224 8.23 2.49 -6.07
N GLN A 225 7.66 3.68 -6.26
CA GLN A 225 6.22 3.92 -6.17
C GLN A 225 5.68 4.14 -7.59
N CYS A 226 5.01 3.14 -8.14
CA CYS A 226 4.41 3.17 -9.47
C CYS A 226 2.88 3.32 -9.43
N HIS A 227 2.24 2.96 -8.32
CA HIS A 227 0.79 2.99 -8.20
C HIS A 227 0.28 4.34 -7.69
N SER A 228 -0.94 4.69 -8.13
CA SER A 228 -1.67 5.83 -7.59
C SER A 228 -1.82 5.71 -6.08
N PRO A 229 -1.70 6.80 -5.30
CA PRO A 229 -2.01 6.79 -3.87
C PRO A 229 -3.40 6.26 -3.51
N ALA A 230 -4.35 6.33 -4.44
CA ALA A 230 -5.71 5.81 -4.26
C ALA A 230 -5.83 4.28 -4.51
N PHE A 231 -4.72 3.61 -4.81
CA PHE A 231 -4.64 2.17 -4.93
C PHE A 231 -3.76 1.60 -3.80
N ASP A 232 -4.25 0.62 -3.07
CA ASP A 232 -3.66 0.14 -1.81
C ASP A 232 -2.25 -0.44 -1.97
N PHE A 233 -1.87 -0.91 -3.17
CA PHE A 233 -0.51 -1.38 -3.41
C PHE A 233 0.54 -0.27 -3.21
N SER A 234 0.16 1.00 -3.40
CA SER A 234 1.01 2.15 -3.06
C SER A 234 1.39 2.22 -1.59
N VAL A 235 0.53 1.71 -0.71
CA VAL A 235 0.78 1.65 0.75
C VAL A 235 2.02 0.80 1.04
N TRP A 236 2.12 -0.38 0.38
CA TRP A 236 3.28 -1.22 0.54
C TRP A 236 4.53 -0.62 -0.12
N GLU A 237 4.40 -0.03 -1.32
CA GLU A 237 5.51 0.65 -2.00
C GLU A 237 6.13 1.74 -1.10
N ILE A 238 5.29 2.61 -0.55
CA ILE A 238 5.71 3.76 0.24
C ILE A 238 6.23 3.31 1.61
N TRP A 239 5.39 2.61 2.39
CA TRP A 239 5.74 2.29 3.77
C TRP A 239 6.72 1.14 3.85
N GLY A 240 6.68 0.18 2.93
CA GLY A 240 7.70 -0.86 2.81
C GLY A 240 9.10 -0.29 2.60
N ALA A 241 9.26 0.72 1.76
CA ALA A 241 10.52 1.40 1.57
C ALA A 241 10.92 2.23 2.80
N LEU A 242 10.05 3.16 3.23
CA LEU A 242 10.40 4.17 4.23
C LEU A 242 10.57 3.59 5.64
N LEU A 243 9.77 2.58 6.02
CA LEU A 243 9.88 1.97 7.36
C LEU A 243 11.05 0.99 7.47
N SER A 244 11.62 0.55 6.35
CA SER A 244 12.81 -0.31 6.30
C SER A 244 14.11 0.45 6.03
N GLY A 245 14.08 1.78 6.05
CA GLY A 245 15.26 2.63 5.84
C GLY A 245 15.78 2.66 4.40
N ARG A 246 14.93 2.37 3.42
CA ARG A 246 15.24 2.34 2.00
C ARG A 246 14.89 3.65 1.30
N ARG A 247 15.42 3.85 0.10
CA ARG A 247 15.07 4.98 -0.75
C ARG A 247 13.84 4.65 -1.57
N LEU A 248 12.84 5.51 -1.54
CA LEU A 248 11.66 5.46 -2.38
C LEU A 248 11.86 6.32 -3.64
N LEU A 249 11.83 5.70 -4.81
CA LEU A 249 11.76 6.38 -6.09
C LEU A 249 10.31 6.55 -6.49
N VAL A 250 9.81 7.76 -6.43
CA VAL A 250 8.46 8.10 -6.90
C VAL A 250 8.52 8.24 -8.42
N VAL A 251 7.79 7.37 -9.14
CA VAL A 251 7.77 7.36 -10.59
C VAL A 251 6.72 8.35 -11.10
N PRO A 252 7.10 9.38 -11.90
CA PRO A 252 6.14 10.32 -12.50
C PRO A 252 5.10 9.58 -13.36
N GLU A 253 3.89 10.16 -13.48
CA GLU A 253 2.79 9.49 -14.18
C GLU A 253 3.04 9.31 -15.67
N ASP A 254 3.63 10.30 -16.30
CA ASP A 254 4.06 10.27 -17.70
C ASP A 254 5.10 9.20 -17.95
N VAL A 255 6.11 9.07 -17.08
CA VAL A 255 7.14 8.01 -17.18
C VAL A 255 6.53 6.63 -16.98
N ALA A 256 5.64 6.45 -15.99
CA ALA A 256 5.00 5.17 -15.73
C ALA A 256 4.09 4.71 -16.89
N ALA A 257 3.54 5.65 -17.67
CA ALA A 257 2.72 5.36 -18.84
C ALA A 257 3.53 4.91 -20.07
N HIS A 258 4.86 5.15 -20.08
CA HIS A 258 5.75 4.85 -21.21
C HIS A 258 6.79 3.80 -20.84
N PRO A 259 6.64 2.54 -21.27
CA PRO A 259 7.51 1.42 -20.85
C PRO A 259 9.00 1.64 -21.09
N GLU A 260 9.38 2.32 -22.18
CA GLU A 260 10.79 2.62 -22.50
C GLU A 260 11.39 3.65 -21.54
N GLU A 261 10.61 4.69 -21.17
CA GLU A 261 11.04 5.70 -20.22
C GLU A 261 11.12 5.12 -18.81
N LEU A 262 10.13 4.30 -18.44
CA LEU A 262 10.14 3.58 -17.17
C LEU A 262 11.37 2.67 -17.09
N HIS A 263 11.66 1.89 -18.14
CA HIS A 263 12.84 1.02 -18.18
C HIS A 263 14.13 1.82 -17.97
N THR A 264 14.28 2.95 -18.69
CA THR A 264 15.44 3.84 -18.55
C THR A 264 15.59 4.34 -17.11
N LEU A 265 14.49 4.79 -16.51
CA LEU A 265 14.49 5.26 -15.11
C LEU A 265 14.88 4.15 -14.12
N LEU A 266 14.38 2.91 -14.32
CA LEU A 266 14.70 1.76 -13.46
C LEU A 266 16.19 1.42 -13.51
N VAL A 267 16.80 1.49 -14.69
CA VAL A 267 18.24 1.24 -14.90
C VAL A 267 19.07 2.36 -14.28
N ASP A 268 18.77 3.61 -14.60
CA ASP A 268 19.54 4.78 -14.15
C ASP A 268 19.53 4.93 -12.61
N GLU A 269 18.40 4.69 -11.98
CA GLU A 269 18.23 4.77 -10.53
C GLU A 269 18.60 3.47 -9.80
N GLN A 270 19.04 2.44 -10.53
CA GLN A 270 19.43 1.13 -9.98
C GLN A 270 18.37 0.53 -9.06
N VAL A 271 17.14 0.47 -9.55
CA VAL A 271 16.00 -0.01 -8.79
C VAL A 271 16.19 -1.47 -8.38
N SER A 272 15.96 -1.74 -7.10
CA SER A 272 16.09 -3.07 -6.52
C SER A 272 14.76 -3.81 -6.44
N VAL A 273 13.65 -3.08 -6.21
CA VAL A 273 12.30 -3.64 -6.12
C VAL A 273 11.34 -2.79 -6.95
N LEU A 274 10.72 -3.45 -7.92
CA LEU A 274 9.61 -2.90 -8.71
C LEU A 274 8.33 -3.65 -8.32
N THR A 275 7.27 -2.91 -8.02
CA THR A 275 5.93 -3.45 -7.90
C THR A 275 5.08 -2.99 -9.08
N GLN A 276 4.36 -3.92 -9.71
CA GLN A 276 3.54 -3.59 -10.89
C GLN A 276 2.45 -4.63 -11.14
N THR A 277 1.45 -4.26 -11.94
CA THR A 277 0.48 -5.26 -12.42
C THR A 277 1.10 -6.12 -13.52
N PRO A 278 0.69 -7.39 -13.67
CA PRO A 278 1.15 -8.26 -14.74
C PRO A 278 1.02 -7.64 -16.13
N SER A 279 -0.08 -6.96 -16.43
CA SER A 279 -0.32 -6.32 -17.73
C SER A 279 0.68 -5.19 -18.02
N ALA A 280 1.03 -4.36 -17.02
CA ALA A 280 2.00 -3.29 -17.19
C ALA A 280 3.43 -3.83 -17.40
N VAL A 281 3.82 -4.86 -16.63
CA VAL A 281 5.13 -5.53 -16.77
C VAL A 281 5.28 -6.23 -18.11
N ALA A 282 4.19 -6.71 -18.72
CA ALA A 282 4.23 -7.36 -20.03
C ALA A 282 4.81 -6.46 -21.14
N MET A 283 4.75 -5.15 -20.98
CA MET A 283 5.28 -4.18 -21.94
C MET A 283 6.73 -3.75 -21.64
N LEU A 284 7.25 -4.06 -20.45
CA LEU A 284 8.56 -3.60 -19.99
C LEU A 284 9.69 -4.52 -20.49
N ALA A 285 10.79 -3.94 -20.99
CA ALA A 285 12.01 -4.66 -21.35
C ALA A 285 12.71 -5.22 -20.10
N THR A 286 13.47 -6.31 -20.25
CA THR A 286 14.10 -7.01 -19.12
C THR A 286 15.61 -6.81 -19.04
N GLU A 287 16.21 -6.25 -20.08
CA GLU A 287 17.66 -6.03 -20.20
C GLU A 287 18.14 -5.06 -19.13
N GLN A 288 19.31 -5.30 -18.56
CA GLN A 288 19.93 -4.48 -17.51
C GLN A 288 19.15 -4.41 -16.17
N LEU A 289 18.15 -5.30 -15.98
CA LEU A 289 17.36 -5.42 -14.75
C LEU A 289 17.60 -6.78 -14.05
N GLU A 290 18.79 -7.40 -14.24
CA GLU A 290 19.09 -8.77 -13.82
C GLU A 290 19.07 -8.96 -12.28
N SER A 291 19.31 -7.90 -11.50
CA SER A 291 19.34 -7.97 -10.03
C SER A 291 18.05 -7.46 -9.38
N MET A 292 17.04 -7.09 -10.18
CA MET A 292 15.80 -6.52 -9.66
C MET A 292 14.85 -7.60 -9.17
N THR A 293 14.17 -7.31 -8.06
CA THR A 293 12.99 -8.06 -7.60
C THR A 293 11.75 -7.43 -8.20
N LEU A 294 10.97 -8.23 -8.92
CA LEU A 294 9.67 -7.85 -9.43
C LEU A 294 8.59 -8.49 -8.56
N VAL A 295 7.71 -7.67 -8.01
CA VAL A 295 6.49 -8.14 -7.33
C VAL A 295 5.29 -7.77 -8.17
N VAL A 296 4.51 -8.76 -8.58
CA VAL A 296 3.27 -8.55 -9.33
C VAL A 296 2.06 -8.80 -8.46
N ALA A 297 1.00 -8.00 -8.66
CA ALA A 297 -0.28 -8.16 -7.97
C ALA A 297 -1.43 -7.47 -8.73
N GLY A 298 -2.66 -7.63 -8.23
CA GLY A 298 -3.86 -6.97 -8.72
C GLY A 298 -4.53 -7.65 -9.91
N GLU A 299 -3.84 -8.53 -10.61
CA GLU A 299 -4.32 -9.30 -11.76
C GLU A 299 -3.78 -10.73 -11.70
N ALA A 300 -4.43 -11.67 -12.38
CA ALA A 300 -3.88 -13.02 -12.54
C ALA A 300 -2.56 -12.97 -13.34
N CYS A 301 -1.49 -13.51 -12.78
CA CYS A 301 -0.19 -13.53 -13.43
C CYS A 301 -0.15 -14.63 -14.49
N PRO A 302 0.07 -14.31 -15.79
CA PRO A 302 0.17 -15.33 -16.84
C PRO A 302 1.51 -16.07 -16.80
N PRO A 303 1.54 -17.39 -17.04
CA PRO A 303 2.76 -18.19 -17.04
C PRO A 303 3.84 -17.66 -17.99
N GLU A 304 3.45 -17.10 -19.12
CA GLU A 304 4.37 -16.53 -20.13
C GLU A 304 5.17 -15.34 -19.57
N LEU A 305 4.58 -14.59 -18.62
CA LEU A 305 5.26 -13.51 -17.93
C LEU A 305 6.35 -14.07 -17.02
N VAL A 306 6.07 -15.18 -16.32
CA VAL A 306 7.04 -15.87 -15.46
C VAL A 306 8.20 -16.42 -16.30
N GLU A 307 7.93 -17.03 -17.46
CA GLU A 307 8.97 -17.49 -18.41
C GLU A 307 9.93 -16.37 -18.80
N ARG A 308 9.42 -15.15 -18.96
CA ARG A 308 10.21 -14.00 -19.37
C ARG A 308 10.97 -13.34 -18.22
N TRP A 309 10.37 -13.27 -17.03
CA TRP A 309 10.90 -12.49 -15.91
C TRP A 309 11.64 -13.31 -14.87
N ALA A 310 11.29 -14.56 -14.63
CA ALA A 310 11.92 -15.42 -13.64
C ALA A 310 13.22 -16.07 -14.19
N ALA A 311 14.12 -15.23 -14.67
CA ALA A 311 15.44 -15.66 -15.19
C ALA A 311 16.50 -15.67 -14.06
N PRO A 312 17.65 -16.35 -14.26
CA PRO A 312 18.74 -16.33 -13.30
C PRO A 312 19.17 -14.90 -12.90
N GLY A 313 19.27 -14.64 -11.61
CA GLY A 313 19.63 -13.33 -11.05
C GLY A 313 18.43 -12.44 -10.71
N ARG A 314 17.29 -12.62 -11.36
CA ARG A 314 16.04 -11.89 -11.04
C ARG A 314 15.15 -12.71 -10.11
N THR A 315 14.47 -12.00 -9.21
CA THR A 315 13.43 -12.58 -8.37
C THR A 315 12.07 -12.07 -8.85
N MET A 316 11.14 -12.97 -9.12
CA MET A 316 9.75 -12.63 -9.42
C MET A 316 8.84 -13.26 -8.37
N ILE A 317 7.92 -12.48 -7.83
CA ILE A 317 6.99 -12.87 -6.76
C ILE A 317 5.59 -12.44 -7.18
N ASP A 318 4.60 -13.31 -6.93
CA ASP A 318 3.18 -12.98 -7.06
C ASP A 318 2.59 -12.74 -5.68
N ALA A 319 1.90 -11.61 -5.49
CA ALA A 319 1.22 -11.23 -4.26
C ALA A 319 -0.28 -11.09 -4.54
N TYR A 320 -1.10 -11.62 -3.63
CA TYR A 320 -2.54 -11.60 -3.76
C TYR A 320 -3.22 -11.16 -2.47
N GLY A 321 -4.22 -10.29 -2.61
CA GLY A 321 -5.10 -9.90 -1.52
C GLY A 321 -6.11 -8.85 -1.95
N PRO A 322 -7.28 -8.78 -1.30
CA PRO A 322 -8.18 -7.65 -1.43
C PRO A 322 -7.71 -6.51 -0.51
N THR A 323 -8.18 -5.30 -0.78
CA THR A 323 -7.86 -4.10 0.02
C THR A 323 -8.24 -4.27 1.49
N GLU A 324 -9.31 -5.02 1.78
CA GLU A 324 -9.79 -5.35 3.12
C GLU A 324 -8.79 -6.23 3.91
N ALA A 325 -7.86 -6.90 3.24
CA ALA A 325 -6.80 -7.69 3.86
C ALA A 325 -5.46 -6.93 3.96
N THR A 326 -5.47 -5.61 3.82
CA THR A 326 -4.28 -4.74 3.87
C THR A 326 -3.26 -5.13 2.79
N VAL A 327 -3.55 -4.79 1.55
CA VAL A 327 -2.71 -4.97 0.34
C VAL A 327 -2.61 -6.43 -0.11
N CYS A 328 -2.04 -7.34 0.70
CA CYS A 328 -1.96 -8.75 0.33
C CYS A 328 -2.14 -9.67 1.54
N ALA A 329 -2.81 -10.80 1.28
CA ALA A 329 -3.03 -11.88 2.25
C ALA A 329 -2.13 -13.09 1.98
N SER A 330 -1.62 -13.23 0.76
CA SER A 330 -0.69 -14.30 0.40
C SER A 330 0.41 -13.79 -0.53
N MET A 331 1.54 -14.49 -0.52
CA MET A 331 2.69 -14.21 -1.35
C MET A 331 3.35 -15.51 -1.80
N SER A 332 3.74 -15.58 -3.07
CA SER A 332 4.46 -16.74 -3.59
C SER A 332 5.91 -16.74 -3.10
N THR A 333 6.51 -17.92 -3.02
CA THR A 333 7.97 -18.04 -3.09
C THR A 333 8.45 -17.54 -4.47
N PRO A 334 9.74 -17.27 -4.65
CA PRO A 334 10.27 -16.88 -5.96
C PRO A 334 9.77 -17.81 -7.07
N LEU A 335 9.06 -17.23 -8.02
CA LEU A 335 8.45 -17.96 -9.15
C LEU A 335 9.53 -18.57 -10.03
N ARG A 336 9.19 -19.70 -10.64
CA ARG A 336 10.09 -20.42 -11.57
C ARG A 336 9.35 -20.74 -12.86
N PRO A 337 10.05 -20.67 -14.01
CA PRO A 337 9.51 -21.10 -15.31
C PRO A 337 9.02 -22.56 -15.30
N GLY A 338 8.18 -22.92 -16.27
CA GLY A 338 7.74 -24.30 -16.50
C GLY A 338 6.47 -24.71 -15.75
N ARG A 339 5.76 -23.80 -15.10
CA ARG A 339 4.47 -24.09 -14.48
C ARG A 339 3.31 -23.62 -15.36
N ALA A 340 2.30 -24.48 -15.51
CA ALA A 340 1.08 -24.14 -16.25
C ALA A 340 0.15 -23.16 -15.48
N VAL A 341 0.29 -23.08 -14.15
CA VAL A 341 -0.47 -22.18 -13.29
C VAL A 341 0.50 -21.48 -12.36
N VAL A 342 0.37 -20.17 -12.25
CA VAL A 342 1.13 -19.34 -11.31
C VAL A 342 0.41 -19.37 -9.96
N PRO A 343 1.08 -19.81 -8.87
CA PRO A 343 0.46 -19.85 -7.55
C PRO A 343 0.43 -18.45 -6.93
N VAL A 344 -0.65 -18.11 -6.24
CA VAL A 344 -0.75 -16.91 -5.40
C VAL A 344 0.06 -17.03 -4.09
N GLY A 345 0.68 -18.19 -3.85
CA GLY A 345 1.55 -18.46 -2.72
C GLY A 345 0.84 -18.91 -1.45
N SER A 346 1.54 -18.76 -0.34
CA SER A 346 1.06 -19.09 1.00
C SER A 346 0.59 -17.82 1.72
N PRO A 347 -0.28 -17.96 2.74
CA PRO A 347 -0.64 -16.83 3.60
C PRO A 347 0.61 -16.15 4.16
N ILE A 348 0.59 -14.82 4.22
CA ILE A 348 1.65 -14.07 4.92
C ILE A 348 1.55 -14.33 6.43
N GLU A 349 2.60 -14.01 7.17
CA GLU A 349 2.59 -14.13 8.64
C GLU A 349 1.37 -13.42 9.24
N GLY A 350 0.66 -14.08 10.15
CA GLY A 350 -0.56 -13.55 10.78
C GLY A 350 -1.82 -13.57 9.94
N ALA A 351 -1.75 -13.95 8.65
CA ALA A 351 -2.93 -14.18 7.81
C ALA A 351 -3.29 -15.66 7.74
N ALA A 352 -4.59 -15.96 7.59
CA ALA A 352 -5.09 -17.29 7.26
C ALA A 352 -5.98 -17.23 6.03
N THR A 353 -5.97 -18.28 5.21
CA THR A 353 -6.80 -18.40 4.00
C THR A 353 -7.70 -19.62 4.08
N PHE A 354 -8.90 -19.49 3.50
CA PHE A 354 -9.89 -20.57 3.50
C PHE A 354 -10.46 -20.71 2.10
N VAL A 355 -10.61 -21.95 1.64
CA VAL A 355 -11.42 -22.25 0.46
C VAL A 355 -12.84 -22.49 0.94
N LEU A 356 -13.74 -21.60 0.56
CA LEU A 356 -15.11 -21.61 1.01
C LEU A 356 -16.04 -22.06 -0.14
N ASP A 357 -17.12 -22.74 0.21
CA ASP A 357 -18.17 -23.05 -0.75
C ASP A 357 -19.15 -21.86 -0.92
N PRO A 358 -20.05 -21.88 -1.94
CA PRO A 358 -21.00 -20.78 -2.18
C PRO A 358 -22.06 -20.59 -1.07
N TRP A 359 -22.04 -21.40 -0.03
CA TRP A 359 -23.10 -21.47 0.98
C TRP A 359 -22.66 -21.03 2.37
N LEU A 360 -21.51 -20.49 2.50
CA LEU A 360 -21.00 -19.92 3.76
C LEU A 360 -21.68 -18.67 4.15
#